data_091832315abea79eb93819ad3fafd9b0
#
_entry.id   091832315abea79eb93819ad3fafd9b0
#
_cell.length_a   1.000
_cell.length_b   1.000
_cell.length_c   1.000
_cell.angle_alpha   90.00
_cell.angle_beta   90.00
_cell.angle_gamma   90.00
#
_symmetry.space_group_name_H-M   'P 1'
#
loop_
_entity.id
_entity.type
_entity.pdbx_description
1 polymer ?
#
loop_
_entity_poly.entity_id
_entity_poly.type
_entity_poly.pdbx_seq_one_letter_code
_entity_poly.pdbx_strand_id
1 'polypeptide(L)'
;HTGKVPLKAYYSSPEDIQKHIPFELEQQFNNLEKNPPPGTCIVASDKFGDALSVFFHRMEKEKLTHMAAIVQSQTHAMAVRLRIKKTPVGETEYVVSFYDPNVTNTAVRYKANNCDSFGSLQSFINIQQAKQKWVITDICSECVGISPYLPREQAHLLSGIENELQPPLSPPALFLLMRMGIHENIVLFFDKLKNSQEMTASKVLDILAAKAPEGTYGLCVLFYHNTIDKFNEYITKLKELTRKYNFSQEDLETLLLAKDNLGVSWIPRALKNNQNKIVKAWLLAIDDFEKEFGVNKNEILHSVGKEIDSIYDLNGAIRTNDYNVVNILLANIKAKMFKNEINKEDILKLMAAREKWTGESDKWTKASGLYSAIVKGYTEIVAAWMETADVIASHYENDKDVVRELLSLSRNNAVCSLHIASFKKMSKEVIDVYLNAAIRLALKHGFSFDEIVEQFTRDFDGKSFSHVVNNGDDIHMGLWLKILKIVVGENENYLKDVMMQLEEKNNEGKSVISLANGNPVLKELFWKAVDEFNFPQEELNRLKQYRSL
;
A
#
# COMPACT_ATOMS: atom_id res chain seq x y z
N HIS A 1 22.97 28.92 23.42
CA HIS A 1 24.39 28.59 23.69
C HIS A 1 24.96 29.53 24.71
N THR A 2 25.16 29.08 25.94
CA THR A 2 25.81 29.83 27.03
C THR A 2 27.36 29.80 26.92
N GLY A 3 27.89 29.43 25.77
CA GLY A 3 29.27 29.76 25.29
C GLY A 3 30.48 29.18 26.00
N LYS A 4 30.37 28.40 27.07
CA LYS A 4 31.56 28.04 27.85
C LYS A 4 31.77 26.55 28.17
N VAL A 5 30.79 25.68 27.97
CA VAL A 5 30.94 24.24 28.25
C VAL A 5 30.64 23.44 27.00
N PRO A 6 31.53 22.54 26.56
CA PRO A 6 31.28 21.70 25.40
C PRO A 6 30.05 20.82 25.65
N LEU A 7 29.17 20.67 24.65
CA LEU A 7 27.98 19.77 24.70
C LEU A 7 28.34 18.38 25.22
N LYS A 8 29.51 17.86 24.88
CA LYS A 8 30.03 16.57 25.37
C LYS A 8 30.16 16.48 26.89
N ALA A 9 30.20 17.61 27.62
CA ALA A 9 30.22 17.60 29.08
C ALA A 9 28.82 17.34 29.69
N TYR A 10 27.79 17.50 28.88
CA TYR A 10 26.38 17.25 29.31
C TYR A 10 25.81 15.94 28.76
N TYR A 11 26.36 15.43 27.65
CA TYR A 11 25.83 14.27 26.94
C TYR A 11 26.98 13.30 26.66
N SER A 12 26.75 12.02 26.95
CA SER A 12 27.74 10.96 26.78
C SER A 12 27.84 10.47 25.34
N SER A 13 26.75 10.63 24.56
CA SER A 13 26.65 10.18 23.17
C SER A 13 25.76 11.11 22.33
N PRO A 14 25.85 11.05 20.98
CA PRO A 14 24.93 11.74 20.09
C PRO A 14 23.45 11.38 20.34
N GLU A 15 23.18 10.13 20.70
CA GLU A 15 21.83 9.62 21.00
C GLU A 15 21.24 10.30 22.25
N ASP A 16 22.08 10.65 23.23
CA ASP A 16 21.65 11.42 24.41
C ASP A 16 21.22 12.84 24.04
N ILE A 17 21.90 13.45 23.07
CA ILE A 17 21.50 14.77 22.52
C ILE A 17 20.14 14.64 21.82
N GLN A 18 19.97 13.58 21.03
CA GLN A 18 18.75 13.34 20.24
C GLN A 18 17.49 13.20 21.13
N LYS A 19 17.63 12.57 22.30
CA LYS A 19 16.53 12.44 23.30
C LYS A 19 16.04 13.79 23.86
N HIS A 20 16.85 14.83 23.75
CA HIS A 20 16.55 16.17 24.27
C HIS A 20 16.24 17.20 23.19
N ILE A 21 16.12 16.76 21.92
CA ILE A 21 15.67 17.65 20.84
C ILE A 21 14.18 17.91 21.06
N PRO A 22 13.74 19.19 21.14
CA PRO A 22 12.33 19.51 21.24
C PRO A 22 11.57 18.95 20.05
N PHE A 23 10.35 18.45 20.30
CA PHE A 23 9.49 17.83 19.30
C PHE A 23 9.25 18.74 18.08
N GLU A 24 9.16 20.06 18.28
CA GLU A 24 8.99 21.04 17.21
C GLU A 24 10.23 21.09 16.29
N LEU A 25 11.43 20.94 16.84
CA LEU A 25 12.67 20.87 16.05
C LEU A 25 12.77 19.55 15.29
N GLU A 26 12.36 18.46 15.90
CA GLU A 26 12.29 17.15 15.22
C GLU A 26 11.28 17.17 14.06
N GLN A 27 10.11 17.79 14.25
CA GLN A 27 9.15 18.01 13.17
C GLN A 27 9.71 18.90 12.06
N GLN A 28 10.45 19.95 12.40
CA GLN A 28 11.10 20.81 11.40
C GLN A 28 12.15 20.02 10.60
N PHE A 29 12.94 19.18 11.26
CA PHE A 29 13.92 18.31 10.61
C PHE A 29 13.24 17.32 9.66
N ASN A 30 12.21 16.63 10.11
CA ASN A 30 11.43 15.70 9.31
C ASN A 30 10.76 16.39 8.11
N ASN A 31 10.36 17.64 8.24
CA ASN A 31 9.80 18.43 7.14
C ASN A 31 10.88 18.84 6.11
N LEU A 32 12.10 19.11 6.56
CA LEU A 32 13.23 19.41 5.67
C LEU A 32 13.67 18.18 4.88
N GLU A 33 13.63 16.98 5.49
CA GLU A 33 13.91 15.73 4.79
C GLU A 33 12.86 15.41 3.71
N LYS A 34 11.59 15.78 3.95
CA LYS A 34 10.51 15.57 2.98
C LYS A 34 10.53 16.56 1.81
N ASN A 35 11.01 17.76 2.07
CA ASN A 35 11.03 18.86 1.10
C ASN A 35 12.45 19.46 1.06
N PRO A 36 13.35 18.87 0.29
CA PRO A 36 14.71 19.36 0.19
C PRO A 36 14.72 20.80 -0.33
N PRO A 37 15.63 21.64 0.18
CA PRO A 37 15.74 23.03 -0.29
C PRO A 37 16.16 23.10 -1.76
N PRO A 38 15.77 24.16 -2.47
CA PRO A 38 16.23 24.40 -3.84
C PRO A 38 17.77 24.37 -3.93
N GLY A 39 18.29 23.84 -5.02
CA GLY A 39 19.73 23.67 -5.23
C GLY A 39 20.31 22.43 -4.53
N THR A 40 19.47 21.59 -3.92
CA THR A 40 19.94 20.29 -3.40
C THR A 40 20.40 19.41 -4.56
N CYS A 41 21.60 18.85 -4.46
CA CYS A 41 22.23 18.07 -5.52
C CYS A 41 22.98 16.86 -4.96
N ILE A 42 23.30 15.92 -5.84
CA ILE A 42 24.15 14.77 -5.54
C ILE A 42 25.32 14.79 -6.51
N VAL A 43 26.52 14.68 -5.96
CA VAL A 43 27.74 14.70 -6.73
C VAL A 43 28.62 13.49 -6.40
N ALA A 44 29.45 13.06 -7.34
CA ALA A 44 30.51 12.11 -7.05
C ALA A 44 31.45 12.69 -5.98
N SER A 45 31.97 11.87 -5.09
CA SER A 45 32.81 12.34 -3.97
C SER A 45 34.08 13.04 -4.42
N ASP A 46 34.64 12.63 -5.56
CA ASP A 46 35.78 13.27 -6.20
C ASP A 46 35.45 14.63 -6.86
N LYS A 47 34.15 14.92 -7.04
CA LYS A 47 33.63 16.18 -7.59
C LYS A 47 33.06 17.12 -6.52
N PHE A 48 33.26 16.81 -5.24
CA PHE A 48 32.77 17.65 -4.16
C PHE A 48 33.38 19.08 -4.18
N GLY A 49 34.67 19.19 -4.49
CA GLY A 49 35.32 20.47 -4.62
C GLY A 49 34.76 21.31 -5.78
N ASP A 50 34.47 20.69 -6.92
CA ASP A 50 33.83 21.34 -8.07
C ASP A 50 32.44 21.87 -7.67
N ALA A 51 31.70 21.10 -6.90
CA ALA A 51 30.40 21.52 -6.38
C ALA A 51 30.51 22.75 -5.46
N LEU A 52 31.51 22.81 -4.58
CA LEU A 52 31.77 23.98 -3.77
C LEU A 52 32.07 25.23 -4.62
N SER A 53 32.82 25.08 -5.71
CA SER A 53 33.11 26.17 -6.67
C SER A 53 31.82 26.68 -7.32
N VAL A 54 30.94 25.78 -7.77
CA VAL A 54 29.61 26.14 -8.33
C VAL A 54 28.79 26.92 -7.32
N PHE A 55 28.74 26.48 -6.06
CA PHE A 55 28.02 27.20 -5.01
C PHE A 55 28.62 28.59 -4.76
N PHE A 56 29.91 28.73 -4.73
CA PHE A 56 30.56 30.05 -4.56
C PHE A 56 30.29 30.98 -5.74
N HIS A 57 30.37 30.51 -6.98
CA HIS A 57 30.01 31.32 -8.16
C HIS A 57 28.54 31.77 -8.11
N ARG A 58 27.63 30.89 -7.68
CA ARG A 58 26.22 31.25 -7.50
C ARG A 58 26.08 32.30 -6.39
N MET A 59 26.77 32.13 -5.26
CA MET A 59 26.79 33.12 -4.16
C MET A 59 27.27 34.49 -4.62
N GLU A 60 28.33 34.56 -5.45
CA GLU A 60 28.83 35.82 -6.00
C GLU A 60 27.81 36.48 -6.91
N LYS A 61 27.26 35.71 -7.86
CA LYS A 61 26.23 36.17 -8.80
C LYS A 61 25.02 36.76 -8.06
N GLU A 62 24.58 36.10 -7.01
CA GLU A 62 23.41 36.48 -6.22
C GLU A 62 23.77 37.43 -5.04
N LYS A 63 25.01 37.87 -4.94
CA LYS A 63 25.55 38.75 -3.87
C LYS A 63 25.35 38.22 -2.46
N LEU A 64 25.36 36.89 -2.31
CA LEU A 64 25.28 36.21 -1.02
C LEU A 64 26.68 36.18 -0.36
N THR A 65 26.76 36.49 0.92
CA THR A 65 28.02 36.47 1.67
C THR A 65 28.19 35.21 2.52
N HIS A 66 27.14 34.47 2.75
CA HIS A 66 27.15 33.24 3.53
C HIS A 66 26.02 32.30 3.13
N MET A 67 26.28 31.02 3.26
CA MET A 67 25.31 29.92 3.05
C MET A 67 25.68 28.79 4.01
N ALA A 68 24.66 28.09 4.53
CA ALA A 68 24.83 26.82 5.21
C ALA A 68 24.44 25.69 4.27
N ALA A 69 25.00 24.50 4.47
CA ALA A 69 24.58 23.30 3.77
C ALA A 69 24.71 22.09 4.69
N ILE A 70 23.86 21.08 4.45
CA ILE A 70 24.06 19.74 4.99
C ILE A 70 24.68 18.90 3.87
N VAL A 71 25.76 18.21 4.19
CA VAL A 71 26.43 17.25 3.30
C VAL A 71 26.15 15.86 3.86
N GLN A 72 25.54 15.01 3.06
CA GLN A 72 25.11 13.67 3.47
C GLN A 72 25.80 12.60 2.63
N SER A 73 26.29 11.57 3.28
CA SER A 73 26.58 10.26 2.66
C SER A 73 25.44 9.29 2.93
N GLN A 74 25.62 8.03 2.59
CA GLN A 74 24.64 6.99 2.90
C GLN A 74 24.39 6.83 4.40
N THR A 75 25.45 6.98 5.22
CA THR A 75 25.45 6.68 6.65
C THR A 75 25.70 7.88 7.54
N HIS A 76 26.12 9.02 6.98
CA HIS A 76 26.59 10.14 7.77
C HIS A 76 26.15 11.50 7.22
N ALA A 77 25.88 12.46 8.10
CA ALA A 77 25.55 13.84 7.74
C ALA A 77 26.40 14.84 8.51
N MET A 78 26.84 15.90 7.81
CA MET A 78 27.68 16.98 8.36
C MET A 78 27.11 18.34 7.98
N ALA A 79 27.36 19.35 8.82
CA ALA A 79 27.04 20.71 8.49
C ALA A 79 28.27 21.41 7.83
N VAL A 80 27.98 22.15 6.77
CA VAL A 80 28.97 22.93 6.04
C VAL A 80 28.52 24.38 6.00
N ARG A 81 29.46 25.31 6.18
CA ARG A 81 29.21 26.73 6.04
C ARG A 81 30.15 27.33 5.00
N LEU A 82 29.59 27.96 4.00
CA LEU A 82 30.28 28.73 2.98
C LEU A 82 30.20 30.21 3.31
N ARG A 83 31.33 30.95 3.16
CA ARG A 83 31.40 32.39 3.36
C ARG A 83 32.29 33.05 2.31
N ILE A 84 31.84 34.20 1.82
CA ILE A 84 32.63 35.12 1.03
C ILE A 84 32.95 36.31 1.93
N LYS A 85 34.23 36.62 2.12
CA LYS A 85 34.71 37.72 2.97
C LYS A 85 35.59 38.66 2.18
N LYS A 86 35.69 39.90 2.64
CA LYS A 86 36.77 40.81 2.24
C LYS A 86 37.87 40.79 3.28
N THR A 87 39.09 40.64 2.83
CA THR A 87 40.29 40.80 3.70
C THR A 87 40.47 42.28 4.05
N PRO A 88 41.29 42.62 5.07
CA PRO A 88 41.62 44.02 5.39
C PRO A 88 42.23 44.78 4.22
N VAL A 89 42.88 44.08 3.28
CA VAL A 89 43.46 44.67 2.06
C VAL A 89 42.50 44.70 0.87
N GLY A 90 41.22 44.35 1.08
CA GLY A 90 40.18 44.44 0.06
C GLY A 90 40.04 43.21 -0.85
N GLU A 91 40.91 42.21 -0.72
CA GLU A 91 40.83 40.97 -1.50
C GLU A 91 39.65 40.08 -1.07
N THR A 92 39.15 39.27 -1.98
CA THR A 92 38.08 38.32 -1.69
C THR A 92 38.68 37.03 -1.12
N GLU A 93 38.17 36.57 0.01
CA GLU A 93 38.52 35.29 0.64
C GLU A 93 37.28 34.40 0.68
N TYR A 94 37.36 33.20 0.11
CA TYR A 94 36.32 32.13 0.15
C TYR A 94 36.66 31.19 1.30
N VAL A 95 35.69 30.92 2.17
CA VAL A 95 35.89 30.10 3.37
C VAL A 95 34.86 29.02 3.46
N VAL A 96 35.30 27.77 3.50
CA VAL A 96 34.48 26.59 3.80
C VAL A 96 34.79 26.15 5.22
N SER A 97 33.74 25.94 6.02
CA SER A 97 33.88 25.42 7.38
C SER A 97 32.99 24.17 7.51
N PHE A 98 33.60 23.07 7.93
CA PHE A 98 32.92 21.79 8.16
C PHE A 98 32.71 21.57 9.65
N TYR A 99 31.53 21.05 9.99
CA TYR A 99 31.18 20.59 11.32
C TYR A 99 30.67 19.16 11.23
N ASP A 100 31.36 18.24 11.89
CA ASP A 100 30.97 16.86 12.04
C ASP A 100 30.40 16.65 13.46
N PRO A 101 29.12 16.22 13.60
CA PRO A 101 28.53 16.00 14.93
C PRO A 101 29.21 14.89 15.72
N ASN A 102 29.87 13.93 15.06
CA ASN A 102 30.62 12.87 15.74
C ASN A 102 31.93 13.38 16.32
N VAL A 103 32.36 14.59 15.93
CA VAL A 103 33.59 15.20 16.41
C VAL A 103 33.33 16.63 16.88
N THR A 104 32.82 16.71 18.09
CA THR A 104 32.21 17.90 18.69
C THR A 104 33.12 19.10 18.93
N ASN A 105 34.43 19.01 18.68
CA ASN A 105 35.37 20.02 19.20
C ASN A 105 35.99 20.97 18.18
N THR A 106 35.90 20.74 16.87
CA THR A 106 36.57 21.61 15.89
C THR A 106 35.83 21.67 14.55
N ALA A 107 35.47 22.88 14.11
CA ALA A 107 35.15 23.13 12.71
C ALA A 107 36.47 23.19 11.91
N VAL A 108 36.60 22.31 10.91
CA VAL A 108 37.73 22.38 9.96
C VAL A 108 37.44 23.50 8.96
N ARG A 109 38.42 24.36 8.71
CA ARG A 109 38.28 25.51 7.80
C ARG A 109 39.30 25.44 6.67
N TYR A 110 38.78 25.65 5.45
CA TYR A 110 39.57 25.87 4.25
C TYR A 110 39.32 27.27 3.74
N LYS A 111 40.40 27.88 3.22
CA LYS A 111 40.39 29.23 2.70
C LYS A 111 41.07 29.24 1.33
N ALA A 112 40.53 30.01 0.42
CA ALA A 112 41.06 30.23 -0.91
C ALA A 112 40.80 31.69 -1.33
N ASN A 113 41.69 32.25 -2.15
CA ASN A 113 41.48 33.57 -2.74
C ASN A 113 40.72 33.49 -4.08
N ASN A 114 40.61 32.30 -4.62
CA ASN A 114 39.80 31.99 -5.82
C ASN A 114 38.91 30.79 -5.52
N CYS A 115 37.61 30.89 -5.84
CA CYS A 115 36.63 29.80 -5.62
C CYS A 115 36.95 28.54 -6.45
N ASP A 116 37.54 28.67 -7.64
CA ASP A 116 37.93 27.53 -8.48
C ASP A 116 39.02 26.65 -7.85
N SER A 117 39.78 27.21 -6.88
CA SER A 117 40.77 26.44 -6.14
C SER A 117 40.17 25.29 -5.33
N PHE A 118 38.86 25.32 -5.05
CA PHE A 118 38.19 24.19 -4.39
C PHE A 118 38.03 22.98 -5.31
N GLY A 119 37.98 23.14 -6.64
CA GLY A 119 37.97 22.06 -7.60
C GLY A 119 39.20 21.16 -7.53
N SER A 120 40.33 21.67 -7.02
CA SER A 120 41.53 20.87 -6.79
C SER A 120 41.49 20.02 -5.50
N LEU A 121 40.49 20.20 -4.65
CA LEU A 121 40.22 19.30 -3.51
C LEU A 121 39.72 17.96 -4.03
N GLN A 122 40.65 17.05 -4.29
CA GLN A 122 40.43 15.80 -5.02
C GLN A 122 39.41 14.86 -4.41
N SER A 123 39.10 14.97 -3.15
CA SER A 123 37.98 14.29 -2.52
C SER A 123 37.71 14.86 -1.13
N PHE A 124 36.48 14.69 -0.65
CA PHE A 124 36.11 14.94 0.74
C PHE A 124 37.01 14.16 1.72
N ILE A 125 37.56 13.02 1.29
CA ILE A 125 38.49 12.18 2.05
C ILE A 125 39.86 12.82 2.19
N ASN A 126 40.38 13.53 1.18
CA ASN A 126 41.65 14.20 1.25
C ASN A 126 41.68 15.37 2.24
N ILE A 127 40.54 15.99 2.51
CA ILE A 127 40.35 16.94 3.59
C ILE A 127 40.65 16.31 4.95
N GLN A 128 40.41 15.03 5.10
CA GLN A 128 40.61 14.27 6.33
C GLN A 128 42.00 13.68 6.46
N GLN A 129 42.59 13.20 5.37
CA GLN A 129 43.97 12.66 5.36
C GLN A 129 45.02 13.73 5.74
N ALA A 130 44.76 14.99 5.43
CA ALA A 130 45.64 16.09 5.80
C ALA A 130 45.75 16.32 7.32
N LYS A 131 44.92 15.73 8.16
CA LYS A 131 44.88 15.91 9.62
C LYS A 131 44.76 14.63 10.46
N GLN A 132 45.27 13.50 10.00
CA GLN A 132 45.68 12.30 10.76
C GLN A 132 44.82 11.71 11.88
N LYS A 133 43.61 12.15 12.19
CA LYS A 133 42.88 11.66 13.37
C LYS A 133 41.38 11.34 13.20
N TRP A 134 40.86 11.38 12.00
CA TRP A 134 39.43 11.24 11.82
C TRP A 134 39.16 9.94 11.07
N VAL A 135 38.86 8.90 11.82
CA VAL A 135 38.38 7.65 11.26
C VAL A 135 36.93 7.88 10.84
N ILE A 136 36.74 8.49 9.69
CA ILE A 136 35.48 8.38 9.00
C ILE A 136 35.67 7.26 7.97
N THR A 137 35.82 6.05 8.48
CA THR A 137 35.92 4.82 7.68
C THR A 137 34.64 4.54 6.89
N ASP A 138 33.53 5.18 7.26
CA ASP A 138 32.23 4.94 6.65
C ASP A 138 31.78 5.98 5.61
N ILE A 139 32.57 7.06 5.37
CA ILE A 139 32.29 8.02 4.27
C ILE A 139 32.96 7.60 2.97
N CYS A 140 33.28 6.35 2.78
CA CYS A 140 33.65 5.81 1.48
C CYS A 140 32.42 5.62 0.57
N SER A 141 31.50 6.60 0.55
CA SER A 141 30.46 6.60 -0.48
C SER A 141 31.02 7.21 -1.75
N GLU A 142 30.75 6.60 -2.88
CA GLU A 142 31.13 7.10 -4.20
C GLU A 142 30.51 8.46 -4.52
N CYS A 143 29.51 8.89 -3.75
CA CYS A 143 28.83 10.15 -3.91
C CYS A 143 28.33 10.74 -2.58
N VAL A 144 28.08 12.04 -2.59
CA VAL A 144 27.52 12.80 -1.47
C VAL A 144 26.36 13.66 -1.95
N GLY A 145 25.35 13.81 -1.08
CA GLY A 145 24.27 14.77 -1.27
C GLY A 145 24.60 16.08 -0.57
N ILE A 146 24.28 17.19 -1.20
CA ILE A 146 24.48 18.54 -0.67
C ILE A 146 23.13 19.26 -0.67
N SER A 147 22.64 19.62 0.52
CA SER A 147 21.40 20.38 0.71
C SER A 147 21.76 21.79 1.22
N PRO A 148 21.72 22.82 0.37
CA PRO A 148 22.04 24.18 0.78
C PRO A 148 20.84 24.84 1.46
N TYR A 149 21.12 25.70 2.45
CA TYR A 149 20.11 26.43 3.22
C TYR A 149 20.38 27.90 3.19
N LEU A 150 19.41 28.67 2.77
CA LEU A 150 19.31 30.12 2.84
C LEU A 150 18.06 30.53 3.61
N PRO A 151 17.95 31.79 4.05
CA PRO A 151 16.66 32.34 4.49
C PRO A 151 15.57 32.08 3.45
N ARG A 152 14.33 31.84 3.90
CA ARG A 152 13.23 31.40 3.04
C ARG A 152 13.01 32.28 1.81
N GLU A 153 13.15 33.59 2.00
CA GLU A 153 13.02 34.61 0.93
C GLU A 153 14.12 34.53 -0.13
N GLN A 154 15.27 33.92 0.19
CA GLN A 154 16.42 33.78 -0.69
C GLN A 154 16.61 32.36 -1.23
N ALA A 155 15.82 31.38 -0.78
CA ALA A 155 16.01 29.99 -1.15
C ALA A 155 15.92 29.76 -2.67
N HIS A 156 15.06 30.52 -3.38
CA HIS A 156 14.89 30.45 -4.82
C HIS A 156 16.16 30.81 -5.61
N LEU A 157 17.11 31.56 -5.01
CA LEU A 157 18.37 31.98 -5.66
C LEU A 157 19.28 30.79 -5.99
N LEU A 158 19.07 29.65 -5.36
CA LEU A 158 19.84 28.42 -5.57
C LEU A 158 19.19 27.46 -6.58
N SER A 159 18.00 27.78 -7.08
CA SER A 159 17.34 26.94 -8.09
C SER A 159 18.19 26.82 -9.36
N GLY A 160 18.22 25.63 -9.96
CA GLY A 160 18.98 25.33 -11.17
C GLY A 160 20.41 24.82 -10.93
N ILE A 161 20.94 24.87 -9.71
CA ILE A 161 22.25 24.29 -9.38
C ILE A 161 22.25 22.77 -9.60
N GLU A 162 21.14 22.11 -9.34
CA GLU A 162 20.90 20.69 -9.59
C GLU A 162 21.10 20.31 -11.07
N ASN A 163 20.88 21.23 -12.00
CA ASN A 163 21.12 21.00 -13.43
C ASN A 163 22.62 21.13 -13.79
N GLU A 164 23.36 21.95 -13.05
CA GLU A 164 24.80 22.13 -13.22
C GLU A 164 25.58 20.97 -12.59
N LEU A 165 25.09 20.46 -11.45
CA LEU A 165 25.68 19.39 -10.65
C LEU A 165 24.88 18.09 -10.77
N GLN A 166 25.00 17.44 -11.91
CA GLN A 166 24.24 16.21 -12.19
C GLN A 166 24.75 15.01 -11.38
N PRO A 167 23.83 14.16 -10.86
CA PRO A 167 24.20 12.97 -10.11
C PRO A 167 24.97 11.98 -10.98
N PRO A 168 25.96 11.26 -10.41
CA PRO A 168 26.61 10.14 -11.08
C PRO A 168 25.63 8.98 -11.27
N LEU A 169 25.81 8.19 -12.35
CA LEU A 169 25.01 6.99 -12.61
C LEU A 169 25.54 5.82 -11.76
N SER A 170 25.25 5.83 -10.48
CA SER A 170 25.71 4.80 -9.54
C SER A 170 24.63 4.43 -8.52
N PRO A 171 24.70 3.21 -7.94
CA PRO A 171 23.77 2.79 -6.90
C PRO A 171 23.69 3.73 -5.69
N PRO A 172 24.84 4.22 -5.13
CA PRO A 172 24.80 5.16 -4.03
C PRO A 172 24.09 6.47 -4.37
N ALA A 173 24.22 6.95 -5.61
CA ALA A 173 23.52 8.16 -6.04
C ALA A 173 22.00 7.95 -6.08
N LEU A 174 21.53 6.83 -6.63
CA LEU A 174 20.10 6.48 -6.63
C LEU A 174 19.56 6.40 -5.20
N PHE A 175 20.27 5.73 -4.29
CA PHE A 175 19.87 5.65 -2.88
C PHE A 175 19.72 7.03 -2.24
N LEU A 176 20.71 7.92 -2.43
CA LEU A 176 20.65 9.28 -1.89
C LEU A 176 19.53 10.11 -2.51
N LEU A 177 19.28 9.97 -3.82
CA LEU A 177 18.17 10.63 -4.50
C LEU A 177 16.83 10.23 -3.89
N MET A 178 16.63 8.95 -3.66
CA MET A 178 15.41 8.43 -3.05
C MET A 178 15.27 8.92 -1.61
N ARG A 179 16.34 8.88 -0.82
CA ARG A 179 16.38 9.33 0.58
C ARG A 179 16.14 10.83 0.72
N MET A 180 16.83 11.64 -0.05
CA MET A 180 16.73 13.10 0.00
C MET A 180 15.46 13.61 -0.70
N GLY A 181 14.85 12.77 -1.51
CA GLY A 181 13.55 13.05 -2.09
C GLY A 181 13.51 14.16 -3.11
N ILE A 182 14.56 14.34 -3.88
CA ILE A 182 14.71 15.41 -4.87
C ILE A 182 14.05 14.97 -6.18
N HIS A 183 12.82 15.41 -6.42
CA HIS A 183 11.99 14.96 -7.56
C HIS A 183 12.69 15.22 -8.90
N GLU A 184 13.13 16.44 -9.16
CA GLU A 184 13.78 16.83 -10.42
C GLU A 184 15.04 16.00 -10.68
N ASN A 185 15.82 15.73 -9.66
CA ASN A 185 17.02 14.92 -9.79
C ASN A 185 16.74 13.43 -10.01
N ILE A 186 15.63 12.90 -9.48
CA ILE A 186 15.18 11.54 -9.79
C ILE A 186 14.88 11.43 -11.28
N VAL A 187 14.10 12.36 -11.84
CA VAL A 187 13.77 12.40 -13.27
C VAL A 187 15.05 12.48 -14.10
N LEU A 188 15.94 13.43 -13.81
CA LEU A 188 17.21 13.60 -14.53
C LEU A 188 18.10 12.35 -14.48
N PHE A 189 18.16 11.71 -13.33
CA PHE A 189 18.93 10.47 -13.16
C PHE A 189 18.42 9.35 -14.06
N PHE A 190 17.10 9.11 -14.04
CA PHE A 190 16.47 8.08 -14.86
C PHE A 190 16.55 8.39 -16.36
N ASP A 191 16.37 9.67 -16.75
CA ASP A 191 16.53 10.09 -18.13
C ASP A 191 17.97 9.89 -18.63
N LYS A 192 18.95 10.15 -17.78
CA LYS A 192 20.37 9.89 -18.06
C LYS A 192 20.66 8.39 -18.15
N LEU A 193 20.10 7.54 -17.24
CA LEU A 193 20.15 6.08 -17.36
C LEU A 193 19.57 5.60 -18.70
N LYS A 194 18.42 6.16 -19.07
CA LYS A 194 17.74 5.81 -20.30
C LYS A 194 18.55 6.23 -21.54
N ASN A 195 19.17 7.41 -21.54
CA ASN A 195 19.77 7.99 -22.75
C ASN A 195 21.26 7.73 -22.91
N SER A 196 21.96 7.23 -21.87
CA SER A 196 23.38 6.92 -21.96
C SER A 196 23.65 5.72 -22.88
N GLN A 197 24.63 5.88 -23.78
CA GLN A 197 25.09 4.82 -24.68
C GLN A 197 25.94 3.76 -23.96
N GLU A 198 26.49 4.08 -22.80
CA GLU A 198 27.34 3.18 -22.01
C GLU A 198 26.55 2.23 -21.12
N MET A 199 25.23 2.46 -20.99
CA MET A 199 24.35 1.65 -20.14
C MET A 199 23.81 0.44 -20.90
N THR A 200 24.06 -0.73 -20.32
CA THR A 200 23.46 -2.01 -20.72
C THR A 200 22.34 -2.38 -19.76
N ALA A 201 21.46 -3.31 -20.14
CA ALA A 201 20.40 -3.83 -19.25
C ALA A 201 20.97 -4.29 -17.90
N SER A 202 22.07 -5.06 -17.91
CA SER A 202 22.72 -5.54 -16.68
C SER A 202 23.20 -4.40 -15.79
N LYS A 203 23.90 -3.40 -16.34
CA LYS A 203 24.37 -2.25 -15.56
C LYS A 203 23.22 -1.44 -14.96
N VAL A 204 22.12 -1.28 -15.70
CA VAL A 204 20.93 -0.60 -15.19
C VAL A 204 20.30 -1.40 -14.06
N LEU A 205 20.17 -2.71 -14.21
CA LEU A 205 19.67 -3.59 -13.14
C LEU A 205 20.57 -3.56 -11.92
N ASP A 206 21.90 -3.59 -12.09
CA ASP A 206 22.86 -3.46 -10.99
C ASP A 206 22.66 -2.18 -10.19
N ILE A 207 22.31 -1.08 -10.87
CA ILE A 207 22.01 0.20 -10.21
C ILE A 207 20.67 0.16 -9.47
N LEU A 208 19.61 -0.36 -10.12
CA LEU A 208 18.26 -0.38 -9.56
C LEU A 208 18.12 -1.38 -8.40
N ALA A 209 18.78 -2.53 -8.50
CA ALA A 209 18.73 -3.61 -7.51
C ALA A 209 19.79 -3.48 -6.41
N ALA A 210 20.69 -2.52 -6.51
CA ALA A 210 21.77 -2.35 -5.54
C ALA A 210 21.26 -2.02 -4.15
N LYS A 211 21.90 -2.60 -3.15
CA LYS A 211 21.61 -2.40 -1.73
C LYS A 211 22.54 -1.33 -1.17
N ALA A 212 22.00 -0.46 -0.32
CA ALA A 212 22.81 0.41 0.51
C ALA A 212 23.68 -0.42 1.48
N PRO A 213 24.71 0.15 2.12
CA PRO A 213 25.48 -0.53 3.15
C PRO A 213 24.62 -1.15 4.26
N GLU A 214 23.51 -0.48 4.59
CA GLU A 214 22.51 -0.97 5.55
C GLU A 214 21.57 -2.03 4.95
N GLY A 215 21.78 -2.43 3.72
CA GLY A 215 21.01 -3.46 3.05
C GLY A 215 19.67 -3.04 2.46
N THR A 216 19.39 -1.75 2.33
CA THR A 216 18.12 -1.21 1.83
C THR A 216 18.20 -0.83 0.37
N TYR A 217 17.29 -1.32 -0.47
CA TYR A 217 17.12 -0.84 -1.85
C TYR A 217 16.66 0.62 -1.89
N GLY A 218 16.97 1.34 -2.95
CA GLY A 218 16.46 2.70 -3.17
C GLY A 218 14.94 2.78 -3.08
N LEU A 219 14.20 1.82 -3.64
CA LEU A 219 12.75 1.71 -3.53
C LEU A 219 12.27 1.55 -2.08
N CYS A 220 13.00 0.80 -1.24
CA CYS A 220 12.67 0.64 0.18
C CYS A 220 12.67 1.97 0.95
N VAL A 221 13.51 2.91 0.56
CA VAL A 221 13.55 4.26 1.15
C VAL A 221 12.25 5.01 0.90
N LEU A 222 11.62 4.84 -0.27
CA LEU A 222 10.33 5.45 -0.59
C LEU A 222 9.21 4.89 0.31
N PHE A 223 9.24 3.60 0.61
CA PHE A 223 8.35 3.01 1.60
C PHE A 223 8.61 3.56 3.01
N TYR A 224 9.87 3.67 3.40
CA TYR A 224 10.23 4.21 4.72
C TYR A 224 9.71 5.64 4.92
N HIS A 225 9.85 6.51 3.92
CA HIS A 225 9.41 7.90 3.97
C HIS A 225 7.95 8.12 3.59
N ASN A 226 7.23 7.08 3.13
CA ASN A 226 5.83 7.14 2.70
C ASN A 226 5.56 8.22 1.63
N THR A 227 6.46 8.35 0.65
CA THR A 227 6.43 9.38 -0.40
C THR A 227 5.79 8.83 -1.67
N ILE A 228 4.46 8.95 -1.80
CA ILE A 228 3.67 8.35 -2.89
C ILE A 228 4.03 8.95 -4.24
N ASP A 229 4.16 10.27 -4.34
CA ASP A 229 4.43 10.93 -5.63
C ASP A 229 5.76 10.46 -6.22
N LYS A 230 6.80 10.34 -5.37
CA LYS A 230 8.11 9.83 -5.77
C LYS A 230 8.07 8.34 -6.10
N PHE A 231 7.27 7.58 -5.38
CA PHE A 231 7.04 6.17 -5.70
C PHE A 231 6.41 6.02 -7.09
N ASN A 232 5.36 6.80 -7.39
CA ASN A 232 4.71 6.76 -8.70
C ASN A 232 5.65 7.20 -9.83
N GLU A 233 6.49 8.21 -9.59
CA GLU A 233 7.52 8.63 -10.53
C GLU A 233 8.55 7.52 -10.77
N TYR A 234 9.06 6.90 -9.70
CA TYR A 234 9.96 5.77 -9.81
C TYR A 234 9.36 4.62 -10.64
N ILE A 235 8.11 4.25 -10.37
CA ILE A 235 7.39 3.21 -11.12
C ILE A 235 7.23 3.58 -12.59
N THR A 236 6.89 4.84 -12.88
CA THR A 236 6.79 5.35 -14.25
C THR A 236 8.12 5.22 -14.99
N LYS A 237 9.21 5.65 -14.37
CA LYS A 237 10.56 5.54 -14.94
C LYS A 237 11.03 4.10 -15.06
N LEU A 238 10.70 3.24 -14.12
CA LEU A 238 10.99 1.81 -14.20
C LEU A 238 10.31 1.17 -15.43
N LYS A 239 9.04 1.51 -15.69
CA LYS A 239 8.34 1.06 -16.92
C LYS A 239 9.05 1.52 -18.19
N GLU A 240 9.49 2.79 -18.24
CA GLU A 240 10.24 3.32 -19.39
C GLU A 240 11.56 2.55 -19.62
N LEU A 241 12.31 2.26 -18.55
CA LEU A 241 13.54 1.48 -18.62
C LEU A 241 13.27 0.03 -19.05
N THR A 242 12.20 -0.58 -18.53
CA THR A 242 11.79 -1.94 -18.89
C THR A 242 11.53 -2.05 -20.41
N ARG A 243 10.77 -1.08 -20.97
CA ARG A 243 10.53 -1.04 -22.43
C ARG A 243 11.82 -0.89 -23.24
N LYS A 244 12.78 -0.09 -22.75
CA LYS A 244 14.05 0.14 -23.46
C LYS A 244 15.00 -1.03 -23.37
N TYR A 245 15.17 -1.60 -22.17
CA TYR A 245 16.20 -2.60 -21.88
C TYR A 245 15.67 -4.04 -21.91
N ASN A 246 14.34 -4.20 -22.03
CA ASN A 246 13.65 -5.49 -22.07
C ASN A 246 14.01 -6.38 -20.87
N PHE A 247 13.81 -5.84 -19.65
CA PHE A 247 14.06 -6.58 -18.42
C PHE A 247 13.22 -7.85 -18.38
N SER A 248 13.82 -8.92 -17.84
CA SER A 248 13.11 -10.18 -17.66
C SER A 248 12.03 -10.07 -16.58
N GLN A 249 11.10 -11.00 -16.59
CA GLN A 249 10.08 -11.10 -15.54
C GLN A 249 10.72 -11.26 -14.15
N GLU A 250 11.76 -12.08 -14.01
CA GLU A 250 12.49 -12.31 -12.76
C GLU A 250 13.18 -11.03 -12.25
N ASP A 251 13.77 -10.22 -13.15
CA ASP A 251 14.36 -8.93 -12.79
C ASP A 251 13.31 -7.99 -12.20
N LEU A 252 12.14 -7.90 -12.86
CA LEU A 252 11.05 -7.03 -12.42
C LEU A 252 10.44 -7.50 -11.09
N GLU A 253 10.24 -8.80 -10.91
CA GLU A 253 9.77 -9.37 -9.65
C GLU A 253 10.74 -9.03 -8.50
N THR A 254 12.04 -9.15 -8.74
CA THR A 254 13.09 -8.81 -7.77
C THR A 254 13.03 -7.33 -7.39
N LEU A 255 12.91 -6.43 -8.37
CA LEU A 255 12.81 -4.99 -8.12
C LEU A 255 11.53 -4.62 -7.36
N LEU A 256 10.38 -5.19 -7.75
CA LEU A 256 9.08 -4.89 -7.14
C LEU A 256 8.93 -5.45 -5.72
N LEU A 257 9.60 -6.55 -5.39
CA LEU A 257 9.61 -7.11 -4.04
C LEU A 257 10.34 -6.21 -3.03
N ALA A 258 11.23 -5.34 -3.49
CA ALA A 258 11.97 -4.37 -2.66
C ALA A 258 12.54 -5.00 -1.37
N LYS A 259 13.25 -6.13 -1.51
CA LYS A 259 13.83 -6.87 -0.36
C LYS A 259 15.12 -6.21 0.14
N ASP A 260 15.31 -6.21 1.46
CA ASP A 260 16.56 -5.79 2.08
C ASP A 260 17.67 -6.86 1.93
N ASN A 261 18.84 -6.65 2.54
CA ASN A 261 19.96 -7.59 2.49
C ASN A 261 19.70 -8.91 3.24
N LEU A 262 18.68 -8.95 4.10
CA LEU A 262 18.23 -10.15 4.80
C LEU A 262 17.18 -10.91 3.99
N GLY A 263 16.81 -10.42 2.81
CA GLY A 263 15.79 -11.00 1.96
C GLY A 263 14.36 -10.68 2.39
N VAL A 264 14.17 -9.75 3.34
CA VAL A 264 12.85 -9.36 3.87
C VAL A 264 12.31 -8.18 3.06
N SER A 265 11.05 -8.29 2.62
CA SER A 265 10.36 -7.19 1.93
C SER A 265 10.04 -6.04 2.90
N TRP A 266 10.02 -4.82 2.35
CA TRP A 266 9.62 -3.63 3.10
C TRP A 266 8.11 -3.50 3.28
N ILE A 267 7.32 -4.26 2.52
CA ILE A 267 5.85 -4.20 2.56
C ILE A 267 5.29 -4.53 3.95
N PRO A 268 5.70 -5.64 4.63
CA PRO A 268 5.24 -5.92 5.99
C PRO A 268 5.55 -4.79 6.98
N ARG A 269 6.72 -4.15 6.83
CA ARG A 269 7.12 -3.01 7.68
C ARG A 269 6.28 -1.76 7.40
N ALA A 270 5.99 -1.47 6.12
CA ALA A 270 5.13 -0.36 5.73
C ALA A 270 3.70 -0.54 6.27
N LEU A 271 3.16 -1.76 6.21
CA LEU A 271 1.86 -2.11 6.80
C LEU A 271 1.86 -1.90 8.32
N LYS A 272 2.88 -2.39 9.02
CA LYS A 272 3.03 -2.20 10.48
C LYS A 272 3.07 -0.72 10.87
N ASN A 273 3.59 0.13 10.01
CA ASN A 273 3.66 1.59 10.22
C ASN A 273 2.43 2.34 9.69
N ASN A 274 1.33 1.64 9.34
CA ASN A 274 0.09 2.21 8.80
C ASN A 274 0.30 3.04 7.51
N GLN A 275 1.28 2.68 6.69
CA GLN A 275 1.60 3.35 5.43
C GLN A 275 0.74 2.80 4.27
N ASN A 276 -0.56 2.66 4.49
CA ASN A 276 -1.50 1.99 3.59
C ASN A 276 -1.58 2.61 2.20
N LYS A 277 -1.35 3.92 2.08
CA LYS A 277 -1.41 4.60 0.78
C LYS A 277 -0.30 4.15 -0.18
N ILE A 278 0.94 4.03 0.30
CA ILE A 278 2.06 3.58 -0.56
C ILE A 278 1.94 2.09 -0.87
N VAL A 279 1.43 1.27 0.08
CA VAL A 279 1.15 -0.15 -0.18
C VAL A 279 0.07 -0.31 -1.25
N LYS A 280 -0.99 0.50 -1.21
CA LYS A 280 -2.02 0.53 -2.28
C LYS A 280 -1.41 0.93 -3.63
N ALA A 281 -0.55 1.94 -3.66
CA ALA A 281 0.15 2.34 -4.90
C ALA A 281 1.04 1.21 -5.43
N TRP A 282 1.71 0.48 -4.55
CA TRP A 282 2.52 -0.68 -4.92
C TRP A 282 1.68 -1.84 -5.49
N LEU A 283 0.52 -2.15 -4.90
CA LEU A 283 -0.40 -3.16 -5.43
C LEU A 283 -0.89 -2.78 -6.84
N LEU A 284 -1.25 -1.52 -7.06
CA LEU A 284 -1.64 -1.02 -8.37
C LEU A 284 -0.48 -1.09 -9.39
N ALA A 285 0.74 -0.80 -8.95
CA ALA A 285 1.93 -0.93 -9.80
C ALA A 285 2.14 -2.39 -10.24
N ILE A 286 1.97 -3.37 -9.34
CA ILE A 286 2.07 -4.79 -9.68
C ILE A 286 1.01 -5.17 -10.72
N ASP A 287 -0.25 -4.72 -10.56
CA ASP A 287 -1.33 -4.98 -11.53
C ASP A 287 -0.98 -4.44 -12.93
N ASP A 288 -0.36 -3.27 -12.96
CA ASP A 288 0.09 -2.67 -14.22
C ASP A 288 1.26 -3.44 -14.85
N PHE A 289 2.24 -3.89 -14.04
CA PHE A 289 3.37 -4.68 -14.53
C PHE A 289 2.94 -6.09 -14.99
N GLU A 290 1.97 -6.71 -14.33
CA GLU A 290 1.35 -7.96 -14.78
C GLU A 290 0.75 -7.80 -16.18
N LYS A 291 -0.08 -6.75 -16.37
CA LYS A 291 -0.77 -6.48 -17.64
C LYS A 291 0.18 -6.12 -18.77
N GLU A 292 1.22 -5.34 -18.48
CA GLU A 292 2.09 -4.76 -19.51
C GLU A 292 3.32 -5.64 -19.81
N PHE A 293 3.89 -6.27 -18.79
CA PHE A 293 5.17 -6.99 -18.90
C PHE A 293 5.09 -8.47 -18.52
N GLY A 294 3.91 -8.98 -18.16
CA GLY A 294 3.70 -10.39 -17.82
C GLY A 294 4.29 -10.82 -16.47
N VAL A 295 4.55 -9.87 -15.57
CA VAL A 295 5.03 -10.17 -14.22
C VAL A 295 4.03 -11.04 -13.47
N ASN A 296 4.50 -12.06 -12.76
CA ASN A 296 3.62 -12.94 -12.00
C ASN A 296 3.23 -12.30 -10.66
N LYS A 297 2.11 -11.57 -10.66
CA LYS A 297 1.53 -10.96 -9.47
C LYS A 297 1.38 -11.95 -8.31
N ASN A 298 0.93 -13.18 -8.61
CA ASN A 298 0.68 -14.17 -7.56
C ASN A 298 1.97 -14.59 -6.84
N GLU A 299 3.10 -14.70 -7.55
CA GLU A 299 4.41 -15.00 -6.95
C GLU A 299 4.89 -13.86 -6.05
N ILE A 300 4.74 -12.62 -6.49
CA ILE A 300 5.10 -11.45 -5.68
C ILE A 300 4.26 -11.42 -4.40
N LEU A 301 2.94 -11.53 -4.52
CA LEU A 301 2.04 -11.49 -3.37
C LEU A 301 2.22 -12.69 -2.43
N HIS A 302 2.54 -13.86 -2.97
CA HIS A 302 2.89 -15.05 -2.18
C HIS A 302 4.18 -14.84 -1.37
N SER A 303 5.23 -14.29 -2.01
CA SER A 303 6.49 -14.00 -1.32
C SER A 303 6.29 -13.04 -0.15
N VAL A 304 5.54 -11.96 -0.36
CA VAL A 304 5.22 -10.99 0.69
C VAL A 304 4.25 -11.57 1.72
N GLY A 305 3.27 -12.36 1.28
CA GLY A 305 2.27 -13.00 2.12
C GLY A 305 2.89 -13.96 3.14
N LYS A 306 3.91 -14.73 2.76
CA LYS A 306 4.68 -15.59 3.70
C LYS A 306 5.29 -14.79 4.85
N GLU A 307 5.77 -13.58 4.58
CA GLU A 307 6.33 -12.70 5.60
C GLU A 307 5.24 -12.07 6.47
N ILE A 308 4.09 -11.74 5.88
CA ILE A 308 2.94 -11.13 6.57
C ILE A 308 2.21 -12.14 7.46
N ASP A 309 2.05 -13.40 7.06
CA ASP A 309 1.38 -14.46 7.83
C ASP A 309 1.95 -14.62 9.25
N SER A 310 3.22 -14.30 9.46
CA SER A 310 3.85 -14.33 10.78
C SER A 310 3.46 -13.15 11.69
N ILE A 311 2.88 -12.10 11.12
CA ILE A 311 2.61 -10.82 11.80
C ILE A 311 1.10 -10.55 11.91
N TYR A 312 0.33 -10.91 10.88
CA TYR A 312 -1.10 -10.62 10.75
C TYR A 312 -1.88 -11.89 10.49
N ASP A 313 -3.01 -12.04 11.19
CA ASP A 313 -4.05 -12.99 10.79
C ASP A 313 -5.12 -12.28 9.92
N LEU A 314 -5.79 -13.07 9.07
CA LEU A 314 -6.80 -12.55 8.15
C LEU A 314 -7.97 -11.88 8.89
N ASN A 315 -8.37 -12.39 10.04
CA ASN A 315 -9.45 -11.84 10.84
C ASN A 315 -9.06 -10.49 11.48
N GLY A 316 -7.83 -10.38 11.99
CA GLY A 316 -7.26 -9.13 12.50
C GLY A 316 -7.26 -8.04 11.43
N ALA A 317 -6.82 -8.36 10.21
CA ALA A 317 -6.82 -7.45 9.07
C ALA A 317 -8.24 -6.99 8.68
N ILE A 318 -9.20 -7.90 8.67
CA ILE A 318 -10.61 -7.56 8.39
C ILE A 318 -11.17 -6.64 9.49
N ARG A 319 -10.87 -6.92 10.77
CA ARG A 319 -11.37 -6.09 11.88
C ARG A 319 -10.88 -4.65 11.83
N THR A 320 -9.65 -4.45 11.39
CA THR A 320 -9.03 -3.12 11.25
C THR A 320 -9.38 -2.44 9.93
N ASN A 321 -10.16 -3.09 9.05
CA ASN A 321 -10.45 -2.62 7.69
C ASN A 321 -9.19 -2.39 6.85
N ASP A 322 -8.18 -3.23 7.04
CA ASP A 322 -6.95 -3.13 6.25
C ASP A 322 -7.07 -3.96 4.96
N TYR A 323 -7.71 -3.37 3.95
CA TYR A 323 -7.91 -3.98 2.63
C TYR A 323 -6.60 -4.50 2.02
N ASN A 324 -5.50 -3.75 2.17
CA ASN A 324 -4.22 -4.14 1.56
C ASN A 324 -3.69 -5.43 2.17
N VAL A 325 -3.72 -5.55 3.52
CA VAL A 325 -3.33 -6.78 4.21
C VAL A 325 -4.24 -7.94 3.82
N VAL A 326 -5.57 -7.71 3.82
CA VAL A 326 -6.55 -8.74 3.43
C VAL A 326 -6.26 -9.24 2.02
N ASN A 327 -6.04 -8.36 1.05
CA ASN A 327 -5.78 -8.73 -0.34
C ASN A 327 -4.48 -9.54 -0.48
N ILE A 328 -3.40 -9.16 0.20
CA ILE A 328 -2.14 -9.92 0.20
C ILE A 328 -2.32 -11.30 0.83
N LEU A 329 -3.02 -11.40 1.97
CA LEU A 329 -3.27 -12.68 2.64
C LEU A 329 -4.14 -13.61 1.81
N LEU A 330 -5.20 -13.09 1.16
CA LEU A 330 -6.05 -13.87 0.25
C LEU A 330 -5.26 -14.37 -0.97
N ALA A 331 -4.40 -13.53 -1.54
CA ALA A 331 -3.51 -13.93 -2.64
C ALA A 331 -2.51 -15.01 -2.20
N ASN A 332 -1.96 -14.90 -0.98
CA ASN A 332 -1.08 -15.91 -0.41
C ASN A 332 -1.80 -17.27 -0.22
N ILE A 333 -3.05 -17.26 0.24
CA ILE A 333 -3.87 -18.49 0.36
C ILE A 333 -4.05 -19.14 -1.02
N LYS A 334 -4.42 -18.36 -2.05
CA LYS A 334 -4.53 -18.86 -3.44
C LYS A 334 -3.21 -19.48 -3.93
N ALA A 335 -2.09 -18.78 -3.72
CA ALA A 335 -0.79 -19.26 -4.17
C ALA A 335 -0.35 -20.56 -3.45
N LYS A 336 -0.54 -20.65 -2.13
CA LYS A 336 -0.28 -21.87 -1.35
C LYS A 336 -1.12 -23.05 -1.86
N MET A 337 -2.38 -22.79 -2.21
CA MET A 337 -3.28 -23.79 -2.79
C MET A 337 -2.74 -24.32 -4.12
N PHE A 338 -2.41 -23.44 -5.07
CA PHE A 338 -1.90 -23.84 -6.38
C PHE A 338 -0.54 -24.55 -6.33
N LYS A 339 0.27 -24.26 -5.30
CA LYS A 339 1.55 -24.93 -5.06
C LYS A 339 1.43 -26.22 -4.24
N ASN A 340 0.22 -26.60 -3.84
CA ASN A 340 -0.02 -27.72 -2.91
C ASN A 340 0.74 -27.59 -1.57
N GLU A 341 1.01 -26.37 -1.13
CA GLU A 341 1.66 -26.09 0.17
C GLU A 341 0.66 -26.17 1.34
N ILE A 342 -0.65 -26.23 1.05
CA ILE A 342 -1.73 -26.26 2.03
C ILE A 342 -2.85 -27.18 1.55
N ASN A 343 -3.45 -27.95 2.44
CA ASN A 343 -4.56 -28.84 2.12
C ASN A 343 -5.92 -28.10 2.16
N LYS A 344 -6.95 -28.77 1.61
CA LYS A 344 -8.33 -28.23 1.53
C LYS A 344 -8.87 -27.78 2.89
N GLU A 345 -8.70 -28.62 3.93
CA GLU A 345 -9.24 -28.34 5.26
C GLU A 345 -8.62 -27.08 5.88
N ASP A 346 -7.30 -26.91 5.73
CA ASP A 346 -6.59 -25.75 6.25
C ASP A 346 -6.93 -24.48 5.47
N ILE A 347 -7.15 -24.57 4.13
CA ILE A 347 -7.66 -23.45 3.32
C ILE A 347 -9.01 -22.98 3.87
N LEU A 348 -9.93 -23.91 4.06
CA LEU A 348 -11.27 -23.59 4.58
C LEU A 348 -11.22 -23.00 5.99
N LYS A 349 -10.29 -23.49 6.85
CA LYS A 349 -10.06 -22.88 8.18
C LYS A 349 -9.53 -21.46 8.08
N LEU A 350 -8.57 -21.19 7.19
CA LEU A 350 -8.02 -19.85 6.98
C LEU A 350 -9.08 -18.90 6.43
N MET A 351 -9.84 -19.34 5.41
CA MET A 351 -10.94 -18.55 4.84
C MET A 351 -12.06 -18.31 5.85
N ALA A 352 -12.41 -19.28 6.68
CA ALA A 352 -13.39 -19.07 7.73
C ALA A 352 -12.97 -17.98 8.73
N ALA A 353 -11.65 -17.79 8.92
CA ALA A 353 -11.06 -16.75 9.79
C ALA A 353 -11.81 -16.59 11.12
N ARG A 354 -12.09 -17.73 11.79
CA ARG A 354 -12.93 -17.76 12.99
C ARG A 354 -12.17 -17.32 14.22
N GLU A 355 -12.71 -16.38 14.97
CA GLU A 355 -12.11 -15.95 16.24
C GLU A 355 -12.09 -17.08 17.28
N LYS A 356 -10.96 -17.23 17.96
CA LYS A 356 -10.89 -17.90 19.27
C LYS A 356 -11.22 -16.84 20.34
N TRP A 357 -12.48 -16.66 20.65
CA TRP A 357 -12.86 -15.79 21.77
C TRP A 357 -12.73 -16.56 23.08
N THR A 358 -12.12 -15.92 24.09
CA THR A 358 -11.89 -16.47 25.44
C THR A 358 -12.92 -16.01 26.47
N GLY A 359 -14.08 -15.47 26.06
CA GLY A 359 -15.11 -14.91 26.95
C GLY A 359 -16.37 -15.78 27.09
N GLU A 360 -17.01 -15.72 28.25
CA GLU A 360 -18.13 -16.57 28.68
C GLU A 360 -19.49 -16.41 27.94
N SER A 361 -19.61 -15.51 26.96
CA SER A 361 -20.87 -15.32 26.22
C SER A 361 -20.88 -16.10 24.90
N ASP A 362 -21.13 -17.38 24.99
CA ASP A 362 -20.96 -18.39 23.92
C ASP A 362 -21.86 -18.28 22.66
N LYS A 363 -22.80 -17.34 22.59
CA LYS A 363 -23.82 -17.39 21.51
C LYS A 363 -23.44 -16.67 20.21
N TRP A 364 -22.50 -15.71 20.22
CA TRP A 364 -22.16 -14.89 19.04
C TRP A 364 -20.71 -15.04 18.56
N THR A 365 -19.94 -15.94 19.14
CA THR A 365 -18.48 -15.95 19.13
C THR A 365 -17.83 -16.73 18.00
N LYS A 366 -18.59 -17.15 16.98
CA LYS A 366 -18.06 -18.00 15.89
C LYS A 366 -18.35 -17.44 14.49
N ALA A 367 -18.49 -16.14 14.38
CA ALA A 367 -18.70 -15.47 13.11
C ALA A 367 -17.43 -15.54 12.23
N SER A 368 -17.62 -15.74 10.92
CA SER A 368 -16.52 -15.71 9.97
C SER A 368 -15.99 -14.28 9.75
N GLY A 369 -14.77 -14.17 9.21
CA GLY A 369 -14.25 -12.90 8.77
C GLY A 369 -15.15 -12.23 7.71
N LEU A 370 -15.73 -13.01 6.80
CA LEU A 370 -16.70 -12.54 5.82
C LEU A 370 -17.93 -11.89 6.50
N TYR A 371 -18.49 -12.54 7.53
CA TYR A 371 -19.56 -11.95 8.32
C TYR A 371 -19.17 -10.59 8.90
N SER A 372 -17.99 -10.52 9.51
CA SER A 372 -17.48 -9.28 10.09
C SER A 372 -17.33 -8.16 9.06
N ALA A 373 -16.86 -8.49 7.85
CA ALA A 373 -16.73 -7.53 6.75
C ALA A 373 -18.10 -7.02 6.27
N ILE A 374 -19.08 -7.92 6.13
CA ILE A 374 -20.46 -7.57 5.72
C ILE A 374 -21.10 -6.64 6.78
N VAL A 375 -21.06 -7.02 8.06
CA VAL A 375 -21.67 -6.24 9.15
C VAL A 375 -21.07 -4.83 9.26
N LYS A 376 -19.77 -4.71 9.02
CA LYS A 376 -19.06 -3.42 9.09
C LYS A 376 -19.15 -2.59 7.80
N GLY A 377 -19.70 -3.14 6.74
CA GLY A 377 -19.87 -2.42 5.47
C GLY A 377 -18.59 -2.33 4.62
N TYR A 378 -17.68 -3.29 4.72
CA TYR A 378 -16.39 -3.28 4.01
C TYR A 378 -16.50 -3.89 2.61
N THR A 379 -17.05 -3.13 1.67
CA THR A 379 -17.39 -3.58 0.31
C THR A 379 -16.19 -4.16 -0.44
N GLU A 380 -15.03 -3.48 -0.42
CA GLU A 380 -13.82 -3.94 -1.12
C GLU A 380 -13.31 -5.28 -0.55
N ILE A 381 -13.38 -5.46 0.78
CA ILE A 381 -12.97 -6.71 1.44
C ILE A 381 -13.91 -7.85 1.07
N VAL A 382 -15.24 -7.60 1.07
CA VAL A 382 -16.23 -8.61 0.68
C VAL A 382 -16.01 -9.02 -0.77
N ALA A 383 -15.78 -8.08 -1.69
CA ALA A 383 -15.50 -8.37 -3.09
C ALA A 383 -14.24 -9.24 -3.26
N ALA A 384 -13.12 -8.86 -2.64
CA ALA A 384 -11.87 -9.63 -2.69
C ALA A 384 -12.01 -11.04 -2.09
N TRP A 385 -12.76 -11.14 -1.00
CA TRP A 385 -13.07 -12.44 -0.39
C TRP A 385 -13.84 -13.33 -1.35
N MET A 386 -14.93 -12.82 -1.95
CA MET A 386 -15.78 -13.58 -2.87
C MET A 386 -15.05 -13.99 -4.15
N GLU A 387 -14.19 -13.14 -4.69
CA GLU A 387 -13.29 -13.49 -5.80
C GLU A 387 -12.36 -14.65 -5.42
N THR A 388 -11.79 -14.60 -4.23
CA THR A 388 -10.91 -15.68 -3.74
C THR A 388 -11.71 -16.97 -3.51
N ALA A 389 -12.92 -16.88 -2.98
CA ALA A 389 -13.81 -18.02 -2.80
C ALA A 389 -14.16 -18.71 -4.15
N ASP A 390 -14.38 -17.93 -5.21
CA ASP A 390 -14.62 -18.47 -6.56
C ASP A 390 -13.40 -19.23 -7.10
N VAL A 391 -12.20 -18.69 -6.91
CA VAL A 391 -10.95 -19.37 -7.31
C VAL A 391 -10.75 -20.68 -6.54
N ILE A 392 -10.98 -20.67 -5.21
CA ILE A 392 -10.85 -21.88 -4.38
C ILE A 392 -11.88 -22.93 -4.77
N ALA A 393 -13.16 -22.54 -4.91
CA ALA A 393 -14.23 -23.45 -5.31
C ALA A 393 -13.98 -24.06 -6.70
N SER A 394 -13.47 -23.27 -7.64
CA SER A 394 -13.12 -23.74 -8.99
C SER A 394 -11.93 -24.71 -8.99
N HIS A 395 -10.98 -24.56 -8.04
CA HIS A 395 -9.86 -25.50 -7.89
C HIS A 395 -10.31 -26.88 -7.37
N TYR A 396 -11.34 -26.91 -6.52
CA TYR A 396 -11.93 -28.14 -5.99
C TYR A 396 -13.21 -28.52 -6.75
N GLU A 397 -13.09 -28.75 -8.06
CA GLU A 397 -14.16 -28.99 -9.03
C GLU A 397 -15.33 -29.80 -8.47
N ASN A 398 -16.57 -29.24 -8.56
CA ASN A 398 -17.84 -29.88 -8.17
C ASN A 398 -17.99 -30.22 -6.67
N ASP A 399 -17.14 -29.73 -5.80
CA ASP A 399 -17.30 -29.95 -4.35
C ASP A 399 -18.23 -28.88 -3.75
N LYS A 400 -19.54 -29.17 -3.77
CA LYS A 400 -20.56 -28.28 -3.18
C LYS A 400 -20.30 -27.98 -1.69
N ASP A 401 -19.65 -28.88 -0.96
CA ASP A 401 -19.36 -28.67 0.46
C ASP A 401 -18.30 -27.59 0.66
N VAL A 402 -17.32 -27.48 -0.26
CA VAL A 402 -16.38 -26.35 -0.28
C VAL A 402 -17.13 -25.03 -0.44
N VAL A 403 -18.04 -24.96 -1.40
CA VAL A 403 -18.84 -23.74 -1.64
C VAL A 403 -19.71 -23.41 -0.42
N ARG A 404 -20.36 -24.40 0.17
CA ARG A 404 -21.17 -24.20 1.40
C ARG A 404 -20.34 -23.65 2.53
N GLU A 405 -19.14 -24.19 2.77
CA GLU A 405 -18.25 -23.71 3.83
C GLU A 405 -17.72 -22.31 3.57
N LEU A 406 -17.32 -22.00 2.33
CA LEU A 406 -16.85 -20.66 1.92
C LEU A 406 -17.94 -19.58 2.04
N LEU A 407 -19.20 -19.93 1.77
CA LEU A 407 -20.36 -19.05 1.92
C LEU A 407 -20.91 -19.01 3.35
N SER A 408 -20.47 -19.92 4.22
CA SER A 408 -20.93 -20.00 5.60
C SER A 408 -20.47 -18.80 6.41
N LEU A 409 -21.42 -18.06 6.95
CA LEU A 409 -21.18 -16.89 7.80
C LEU A 409 -21.04 -17.25 9.28
N SER A 410 -21.38 -18.49 9.66
CA SER A 410 -21.22 -19.00 11.03
C SER A 410 -20.86 -20.48 11.04
N ARG A 411 -20.33 -20.97 12.18
CA ARG A 411 -19.90 -22.37 12.34
C ARG A 411 -21.04 -23.39 12.23
N ASN A 412 -22.26 -23.00 12.52
CA ASN A 412 -23.42 -23.91 12.62
C ASN A 412 -24.45 -23.70 11.52
N ASN A 413 -24.09 -22.99 10.42
CA ASN A 413 -25.03 -22.54 9.39
C ASN A 413 -26.25 -21.79 9.96
N ALA A 414 -26.13 -21.28 11.20
CA ALA A 414 -27.23 -20.72 11.97
C ALA A 414 -27.45 -19.22 11.69
N VAL A 415 -26.63 -18.59 10.85
CA VAL A 415 -26.79 -17.18 10.46
C VAL A 415 -26.86 -17.13 8.95
N CYS A 416 -28.08 -17.08 8.43
CA CYS A 416 -28.28 -16.86 7.00
C CYS A 416 -28.07 -15.38 6.64
N SER A 417 -27.88 -15.13 5.35
CA SER A 417 -27.69 -13.78 4.79
C SER A 417 -28.84 -12.85 5.14
N LEU A 418 -30.07 -13.38 5.22
CA LEU A 418 -31.27 -12.62 5.57
C LEU A 418 -31.26 -12.15 7.03
N HIS A 419 -30.75 -12.96 7.95
CA HIS A 419 -30.65 -12.59 9.36
C HIS A 419 -29.63 -11.45 9.58
N ILE A 420 -28.54 -11.46 8.80
CA ILE A 420 -27.54 -10.39 8.84
C ILE A 420 -28.16 -9.07 8.39
N ALA A 421 -28.94 -9.10 7.34
CA ALA A 421 -29.53 -7.92 6.74
C ALA A 421 -30.64 -7.28 7.59
N SER A 422 -31.19 -8.01 8.57
CA SER A 422 -32.16 -7.46 9.54
C SER A 422 -31.54 -6.45 10.52
N PHE A 423 -30.19 -6.39 10.62
CA PHE A 423 -29.54 -5.31 11.36
C PHE A 423 -29.67 -4.00 10.57
N LYS A 424 -30.59 -3.12 10.97
CA LYS A 424 -31.01 -1.83 10.36
C LYS A 424 -29.88 -0.82 10.00
N LYS A 425 -28.61 -1.19 10.12
CA LYS A 425 -27.45 -0.31 9.91
C LYS A 425 -26.52 -0.75 8.77
N MET A 426 -26.86 -1.81 8.01
CA MET A 426 -25.96 -2.29 6.97
C MET A 426 -26.06 -1.48 5.69
N SER A 427 -24.92 -1.31 5.03
CA SER A 427 -24.86 -0.72 3.69
C SER A 427 -25.54 -1.66 2.68
N LYS A 428 -26.52 -1.14 1.96
CA LYS A 428 -27.19 -1.85 0.86
C LYS A 428 -26.16 -2.34 -0.18
N GLU A 429 -25.14 -1.54 -0.45
CA GLU A 429 -24.08 -1.83 -1.43
C GLU A 429 -23.32 -3.12 -1.07
N VAL A 430 -22.92 -3.29 0.19
CA VAL A 430 -22.19 -4.49 0.64
C VAL A 430 -23.03 -5.75 0.52
N ILE A 431 -24.32 -5.65 0.88
CA ILE A 431 -25.26 -6.77 0.73
C ILE A 431 -25.41 -7.13 -0.75
N ASP A 432 -25.49 -6.13 -1.62
CA ASP A 432 -25.62 -6.32 -3.07
C ASP A 432 -24.40 -7.03 -3.64
N VAL A 433 -23.20 -6.59 -3.26
CA VAL A 433 -21.94 -7.23 -3.69
C VAL A 433 -21.89 -8.68 -3.22
N TYR A 434 -22.18 -8.93 -1.94
CA TYR A 434 -22.15 -10.28 -1.38
C TYR A 434 -23.17 -11.21 -2.05
N LEU A 435 -24.45 -10.82 -2.11
CA LEU A 435 -25.51 -11.70 -2.65
C LEU A 435 -25.29 -12.01 -4.14
N ASN A 436 -24.93 -11.01 -4.95
CA ASN A 436 -24.65 -11.24 -6.37
C ASN A 436 -23.49 -12.24 -6.56
N ALA A 437 -22.39 -12.04 -5.84
CA ALA A 437 -21.23 -12.92 -5.96
C ALA A 437 -21.50 -14.33 -5.42
N ALA A 438 -22.17 -14.43 -4.26
CA ALA A 438 -22.43 -15.70 -3.61
C ALA A 438 -23.46 -16.57 -4.38
N ILE A 439 -24.51 -15.97 -4.94
CA ILE A 439 -25.48 -16.68 -5.76
C ILE A 439 -24.84 -17.16 -7.07
N ARG A 440 -24.05 -16.30 -7.74
CA ARG A 440 -23.30 -16.70 -8.95
C ARG A 440 -22.35 -17.86 -8.67
N LEU A 441 -21.65 -17.80 -7.55
CA LEU A 441 -20.74 -18.87 -7.13
C LEU A 441 -21.52 -20.18 -6.93
N ALA A 442 -22.64 -20.16 -6.22
CA ALA A 442 -23.48 -21.34 -6.01
C ALA A 442 -24.00 -21.93 -7.33
N LEU A 443 -24.55 -21.08 -8.23
CA LEU A 443 -25.04 -21.50 -9.54
C LEU A 443 -23.93 -22.12 -10.41
N LYS A 444 -22.76 -21.49 -10.46
CA LYS A 444 -21.60 -21.97 -11.19
C LYS A 444 -21.18 -23.37 -10.77
N HIS A 445 -21.33 -23.69 -9.48
CA HIS A 445 -20.99 -25.00 -8.92
C HIS A 445 -22.20 -25.98 -8.80
N GLY A 446 -23.26 -25.73 -9.59
CA GLY A 446 -24.35 -26.67 -9.79
C GLY A 446 -25.35 -26.79 -8.62
N PHE A 447 -25.49 -25.74 -7.80
CA PHE A 447 -26.56 -25.67 -6.82
C PHE A 447 -27.90 -25.52 -7.54
N SER A 448 -28.91 -26.29 -7.07
CA SER A 448 -30.29 -26.14 -7.54
C SER A 448 -30.92 -24.87 -6.96
N PHE A 449 -32.05 -24.46 -7.53
CA PHE A 449 -32.82 -23.34 -7.00
C PHE A 449 -33.13 -23.50 -5.50
N ASP A 450 -33.62 -24.69 -5.11
CA ASP A 450 -33.98 -24.97 -3.72
C ASP A 450 -32.76 -24.93 -2.79
N GLU A 451 -31.62 -25.47 -3.21
CA GLU A 451 -30.38 -25.42 -2.44
C GLU A 451 -29.93 -23.97 -2.23
N ILE A 452 -30.09 -23.10 -3.24
CA ILE A 452 -29.73 -21.67 -3.13
C ILE A 452 -30.68 -20.97 -2.17
N VAL A 453 -32.00 -21.15 -2.38
CA VAL A 453 -33.00 -20.52 -1.49
C VAL A 453 -32.77 -20.98 -0.05
N GLU A 454 -32.59 -22.28 0.18
CA GLU A 454 -32.30 -22.83 1.49
C GLU A 454 -31.03 -22.23 2.11
N GLN A 455 -29.93 -22.17 1.35
CA GLN A 455 -28.61 -21.64 1.84
C GLN A 455 -28.72 -20.21 2.32
N PHE A 456 -29.50 -19.38 1.63
CA PHE A 456 -29.56 -17.93 1.93
C PHE A 456 -30.76 -17.53 2.81
N THR A 457 -31.75 -18.42 3.03
CA THR A 457 -32.98 -18.10 3.78
C THR A 457 -33.16 -18.88 5.07
N ARG A 458 -32.33 -19.90 5.34
CA ARG A 458 -32.40 -20.70 6.56
C ARG A 458 -32.10 -19.85 7.79
N ASP A 459 -33.03 -19.88 8.77
CA ASP A 459 -32.85 -19.19 10.05
C ASP A 459 -32.10 -20.05 11.09
N PHE A 460 -31.90 -19.49 12.31
CA PHE A 460 -31.21 -20.16 13.42
C PHE A 460 -31.88 -21.48 13.86
N ASP A 461 -33.16 -21.60 13.64
CA ASP A 461 -33.96 -22.78 14.06
C ASP A 461 -34.16 -23.76 12.90
N GLY A 462 -33.55 -23.54 11.73
CA GLY A 462 -33.73 -24.36 10.53
C GLY A 462 -35.13 -24.23 9.91
N LYS A 463 -35.84 -23.16 10.24
CA LYS A 463 -37.18 -22.90 9.71
C LYS A 463 -37.11 -22.28 8.33
N SER A 464 -38.01 -22.71 7.46
CA SER A 464 -38.12 -22.18 6.11
C SER A 464 -38.54 -20.69 6.12
N PHE A 465 -38.29 -20.01 5.02
CA PHE A 465 -38.63 -18.59 4.82
C PHE A 465 -40.09 -18.22 5.14
N SER A 466 -41.04 -19.15 4.98
CA SER A 466 -42.44 -18.94 5.35
C SER A 466 -42.65 -18.45 6.80
N HIS A 467 -41.68 -18.75 7.69
CA HIS A 467 -41.71 -18.30 9.08
C HIS A 467 -41.25 -16.85 9.23
N VAL A 468 -40.32 -16.41 8.38
CA VAL A 468 -39.76 -15.04 8.39
C VAL A 468 -40.79 -14.03 7.89
N VAL A 469 -41.59 -14.42 6.89
CA VAL A 469 -42.67 -13.58 6.33
C VAL A 469 -43.84 -13.40 7.32
N ASN A 470 -44.07 -14.38 8.18
CA ASN A 470 -45.12 -14.30 9.19
C ASN A 470 -44.94 -13.16 10.20
N ASN A 471 -43.69 -12.67 10.39
CA ASN A 471 -43.38 -11.58 11.32
C ASN A 471 -43.58 -10.17 10.72
N GLY A 472 -43.99 -10.07 9.44
CA GLY A 472 -44.30 -8.77 8.80
C GLY A 472 -43.10 -7.85 8.60
N ASP A 473 -41.88 -8.41 8.53
CA ASP A 473 -40.64 -7.63 8.38
C ASP A 473 -40.35 -7.31 6.90
N ASP A 474 -40.46 -6.04 6.54
CA ASP A 474 -40.26 -5.52 5.18
C ASP A 474 -38.83 -5.75 4.67
N ILE A 475 -37.83 -5.74 5.58
CA ILE A 475 -36.44 -5.94 5.22
C ILE A 475 -36.18 -7.38 4.74
N HIS A 476 -36.69 -8.36 5.48
CA HIS A 476 -36.54 -9.77 5.11
C HIS A 476 -37.25 -10.11 3.79
N MET A 477 -38.47 -9.59 3.59
CA MET A 477 -39.19 -9.75 2.33
C MET A 477 -38.40 -9.13 1.16
N GLY A 478 -37.91 -7.90 1.34
CA GLY A 478 -37.16 -7.20 0.28
C GLY A 478 -35.91 -7.97 -0.14
N LEU A 479 -35.18 -8.55 0.83
CA LEU A 479 -33.98 -9.34 0.56
C LEU A 479 -34.28 -10.67 -0.11
N TRP A 480 -35.32 -11.36 0.33
CA TRP A 480 -35.73 -12.60 -0.29
C TRP A 480 -36.14 -12.39 -1.76
N LEU A 481 -36.98 -11.40 -2.03
CA LEU A 481 -37.33 -11.01 -3.40
C LEU A 481 -36.10 -10.67 -4.23
N LYS A 482 -35.10 -10.04 -3.62
CA LYS A 482 -33.84 -9.74 -4.27
C LYS A 482 -33.03 -11.01 -4.60
N ILE A 483 -32.95 -11.97 -3.68
CA ILE A 483 -32.31 -13.28 -3.94
C ILE A 483 -32.98 -13.95 -5.14
N LEU A 484 -34.31 -14.03 -5.14
CA LEU A 484 -35.07 -14.61 -6.25
C LEU A 484 -34.79 -13.89 -7.58
N LYS A 485 -34.73 -12.56 -7.55
CA LYS A 485 -34.41 -11.74 -8.72
C LYS A 485 -33.02 -12.00 -9.28
N ILE A 486 -32.01 -12.13 -8.41
CA ILE A 486 -30.63 -12.45 -8.84
C ILE A 486 -30.63 -13.86 -9.48
N VAL A 487 -31.25 -14.85 -8.84
CA VAL A 487 -31.28 -16.23 -9.34
C VAL A 487 -31.92 -16.30 -10.72
N VAL A 488 -33.05 -15.62 -10.93
CA VAL A 488 -33.73 -15.55 -12.24
C VAL A 488 -32.90 -14.79 -13.25
N GLY A 489 -32.25 -13.70 -12.84
CA GLY A 489 -31.38 -12.92 -13.74
C GLY A 489 -30.18 -13.71 -14.26
N GLU A 490 -29.69 -14.68 -13.50
CA GLU A 490 -28.64 -15.61 -13.94
C GLU A 490 -29.16 -16.80 -14.75
N ASN A 491 -30.42 -17.24 -14.53
CA ASN A 491 -31.05 -18.34 -15.26
C ASN A 491 -32.57 -18.21 -15.29
N GLU A 492 -33.11 -17.80 -16.43
CA GLU A 492 -34.57 -17.62 -16.64
C GLU A 492 -35.41 -18.90 -16.44
N ASN A 493 -34.80 -20.09 -16.55
CA ASN A 493 -35.51 -21.35 -16.31
C ASN A 493 -36.08 -21.45 -14.89
N TYR A 494 -35.50 -20.71 -13.94
CA TYR A 494 -35.98 -20.65 -12.55
C TYR A 494 -37.23 -19.78 -12.34
N LEU A 495 -37.75 -19.10 -13.36
CA LEU A 495 -39.02 -18.35 -13.23
C LEU A 495 -40.18 -19.22 -12.73
N LYS A 496 -40.26 -20.48 -13.20
CA LYS A 496 -41.28 -21.43 -12.76
C LYS A 496 -41.11 -21.81 -11.29
N ASP A 497 -39.90 -22.03 -10.85
CA ASP A 497 -39.59 -22.36 -9.45
C ASP A 497 -39.90 -21.18 -8.54
N VAL A 498 -39.59 -19.95 -8.97
CA VAL A 498 -39.99 -18.72 -8.27
C VAL A 498 -41.50 -18.64 -8.13
N MET A 499 -42.24 -18.92 -9.20
CA MET A 499 -43.71 -18.95 -9.13
C MET A 499 -44.23 -19.94 -8.08
N MET A 500 -43.66 -21.14 -8.04
CA MET A 500 -44.03 -22.14 -7.03
C MET A 500 -43.74 -21.64 -5.62
N GLN A 501 -42.61 -21.02 -5.39
CA GLN A 501 -42.25 -20.44 -4.09
C GLN A 501 -43.18 -19.29 -3.67
N LEU A 502 -43.63 -18.44 -4.60
CA LEU A 502 -44.58 -17.36 -4.32
C LEU A 502 -45.96 -17.88 -3.90
N GLU A 503 -46.38 -19.02 -4.44
CA GLU A 503 -47.66 -19.66 -4.17
C GLU A 503 -47.64 -20.70 -3.03
N GLU A 504 -46.43 -21.08 -2.56
CA GLU A 504 -46.27 -22.04 -1.46
C GLU A 504 -46.98 -21.55 -0.19
N LYS A 505 -47.73 -22.44 0.44
CA LYS A 505 -48.50 -22.12 1.65
C LYS A 505 -47.74 -22.54 2.90
N ASN A 506 -47.72 -21.66 3.89
CA ASN A 506 -47.22 -21.98 5.22
C ASN A 506 -48.16 -22.91 6.00
N ASN A 507 -47.77 -23.27 7.23
CA ASN A 507 -48.58 -24.13 8.13
C ASN A 507 -49.96 -23.56 8.47
N GLU A 508 -50.19 -22.25 8.25
CA GLU A 508 -51.48 -21.59 8.44
C GLU A 508 -52.30 -21.53 7.13
N GLY A 509 -51.83 -22.15 6.06
CA GLY A 509 -52.47 -22.15 4.75
C GLY A 509 -52.35 -20.84 3.97
N LYS A 510 -51.48 -19.91 4.42
CA LYS A 510 -51.24 -18.59 3.80
C LYS A 510 -50.03 -18.65 2.86
N SER A 511 -50.20 -18.22 1.62
CA SER A 511 -49.08 -18.05 0.68
C SER A 511 -48.33 -16.74 0.96
N VAL A 512 -47.10 -16.64 0.41
CA VAL A 512 -46.31 -15.39 0.46
C VAL A 512 -47.10 -14.22 -0.11
N ILE A 513 -47.85 -14.45 -1.19
CA ILE A 513 -48.72 -13.45 -1.81
C ILE A 513 -49.82 -12.98 -0.84
N SER A 514 -50.45 -13.91 -0.14
CA SER A 514 -51.53 -13.56 0.81
C SER A 514 -50.99 -12.79 2.02
N LEU A 515 -49.81 -13.14 2.49
CA LEU A 515 -49.10 -12.45 3.58
C LEU A 515 -48.69 -11.04 3.18
N ALA A 516 -48.12 -10.88 1.99
CA ALA A 516 -47.77 -9.58 1.44
C ALA A 516 -49.00 -8.66 1.29
N ASN A 517 -50.12 -9.18 0.78
CA ASN A 517 -51.34 -8.39 0.64
C ASN A 517 -51.95 -7.94 1.98
N GLY A 518 -51.68 -8.66 3.05
CA GLY A 518 -52.16 -8.31 4.40
C GLY A 518 -51.46 -7.12 5.04
N ASN A 519 -50.35 -6.64 4.45
CA ASN A 519 -49.55 -5.52 4.96
C ASN A 519 -49.25 -4.50 3.82
N PRO A 520 -49.69 -3.24 3.93
CA PRO A 520 -49.54 -2.25 2.86
C PRO A 520 -48.09 -2.05 2.37
N VAL A 521 -47.13 -2.06 3.29
CA VAL A 521 -45.69 -1.88 2.96
C VAL A 521 -45.14 -3.09 2.22
N LEU A 522 -45.49 -4.30 2.71
CA LEU A 522 -45.09 -5.55 2.06
C LEU A 522 -45.77 -5.68 0.69
N LYS A 523 -47.02 -5.25 0.57
CA LYS A 523 -47.76 -5.26 -0.68
C LYS A 523 -47.08 -4.44 -1.78
N GLU A 524 -46.65 -3.23 -1.46
CA GLU A 524 -45.95 -2.36 -2.40
C GLU A 524 -44.60 -2.98 -2.84
N LEU A 525 -43.81 -3.43 -1.89
CA LEU A 525 -42.51 -4.08 -2.14
C LEU A 525 -42.65 -5.33 -2.99
N PHE A 526 -43.60 -6.19 -2.64
CA PHE A 526 -43.84 -7.44 -3.33
C PHE A 526 -44.25 -7.23 -4.80
N TRP A 527 -45.27 -6.39 -5.03
CA TRP A 527 -45.77 -6.17 -6.39
C TRP A 527 -44.78 -5.41 -7.26
N LYS A 528 -43.98 -4.51 -6.68
CA LYS A 528 -42.86 -3.88 -7.39
C LYS A 528 -41.84 -4.91 -7.85
N ALA A 529 -41.49 -5.87 -7.00
CA ALA A 529 -40.55 -6.92 -7.36
C ALA A 529 -41.16 -7.88 -8.41
N VAL A 530 -42.44 -8.25 -8.28
CA VAL A 530 -43.16 -9.11 -9.26
C VAL A 530 -43.21 -8.43 -10.65
N ASP A 531 -43.42 -7.12 -10.71
CA ASP A 531 -43.41 -6.38 -11.98
C ASP A 531 -41.99 -6.32 -12.60
N GLU A 532 -40.94 -6.50 -11.80
CA GLU A 532 -39.55 -6.57 -12.25
C GLU A 532 -39.07 -7.98 -12.67
N PHE A 533 -39.80 -9.04 -12.29
CA PHE A 533 -39.59 -10.39 -12.80
C PHE A 533 -40.20 -10.51 -14.18
N ASN A 534 -39.52 -10.72 -15.23
CA ASN A 534 -40.05 -10.87 -16.60
C ASN A 534 -40.92 -12.15 -16.75
N PHE A 535 -41.91 -12.32 -15.89
CA PHE A 535 -42.86 -13.44 -16.01
C PHE A 535 -43.57 -13.43 -17.34
N PRO A 536 -43.87 -14.61 -17.93
CA PRO A 536 -44.75 -14.72 -19.06
C PRO A 536 -46.11 -14.04 -18.76
N GLN A 537 -46.69 -13.39 -19.74
CA GLN A 537 -47.90 -12.57 -19.56
C GLN A 537 -49.05 -13.33 -18.91
N GLU A 538 -49.17 -14.63 -19.21
CA GLU A 538 -50.19 -15.51 -18.65
C GLU A 538 -50.00 -15.68 -17.13
N GLU A 539 -48.76 -15.94 -16.70
CA GLU A 539 -48.39 -16.09 -15.28
C GLU A 539 -48.56 -14.76 -14.52
N LEU A 540 -48.12 -13.67 -15.14
CA LEU A 540 -48.29 -12.35 -14.56
C LEU A 540 -49.77 -11.99 -14.38
N ASN A 541 -50.63 -12.34 -15.33
CA ASN A 541 -52.07 -12.13 -15.23
C ASN A 541 -52.69 -12.99 -14.11
N ARG A 542 -52.21 -14.22 -13.92
CA ARG A 542 -52.60 -15.10 -12.81
C ARG A 542 -52.23 -14.48 -11.46
N LEU A 543 -50.98 -13.99 -11.30
CA LEU A 543 -50.56 -13.32 -10.09
C LEU A 543 -51.33 -12.04 -9.81
N LYS A 544 -51.63 -11.23 -10.84
CA LYS A 544 -52.41 -9.98 -10.69
C LYS A 544 -53.83 -10.18 -10.19
N GLN A 545 -54.42 -11.36 -10.36
CA GLN A 545 -55.73 -11.67 -9.74
C GLN A 545 -55.66 -11.62 -8.21
N TYR A 546 -54.51 -11.97 -7.62
CA TYR A 546 -54.30 -11.86 -6.18
C TYR A 546 -54.05 -10.43 -5.70
N ARG A 547 -53.66 -9.49 -6.60
CA ARG A 547 -53.40 -8.08 -6.26
C ARG A 547 -54.67 -7.32 -5.85
N SER A 548 -55.78 -7.75 -6.37
CA SER A 548 -57.12 -7.15 -6.12
C SER A 548 -57.84 -7.72 -4.92
N LEU A 549 -57.36 -8.86 -4.40
CA LEU A 549 -57.83 -9.46 -3.15
C LEU A 549 -57.07 -8.89 -1.96
#